data_6329e7421feafa5b9d091bc70500a1cf
#
_entry.id   6329e7421feafa5b9d091bc70500a1cf
#
_cell.length_a   1.000
_cell.length_b   1.000
_cell.length_c   1.000
_cell.angle_alpha   90.00
_cell.angle_beta   90.00
_cell.angle_gamma   90.00
#
_symmetry.space_group_name_H-M   'P 1'
#
loop_
_entity.id
_entity.type
_entity.pdbx_description
1 polymer ?
#
loop_
_entity_poly.entity_id
_entity_poly.type
_entity_poly.pdbx_seq_one_letter_code
_entity_poly.pdbx_strand_id
1 'polypeptide(L)'
;MSTIITVATMKGGSGKSTLASCLAVHWHLRGRHPTLIDADPQRSIMRLAARERALGGVAVLEDATEDASKTARRIAGGGSLVIIDTPGFRSKTTLDCLVAADFLLVPVKPSPFDVDRMLDTLSILTDRPDGKRPLFRCLLTQTTRDSVIAKHIRAELADAGLPVLQSEMSNRVAYPEAALWGATPSLISWKGPAAKEIATIADEVDMVLGAQQAAA
;
A
#
# COMPACT_ATOMS: atom_id res chain seq x y z
N MET A 1 3.84 -10.01 15.60
CA MET A 1 5.06 -9.23 15.31
C MET A 1 4.67 -7.83 14.90
N SER A 2 5.36 -6.83 15.41
CA SER A 2 5.14 -5.42 15.02
C SER A 2 5.56 -5.23 13.58
N THR A 3 4.68 -4.72 12.73
CA THR A 3 5.01 -4.45 11.32
C THR A 3 4.30 -3.21 10.84
N ILE A 4 5.05 -2.28 10.28
CA ILE A 4 4.53 -1.07 9.64
C ILE A 4 4.70 -1.21 8.13
N ILE A 5 3.58 -1.29 7.43
CA ILE A 5 3.52 -1.25 5.96
C ILE A 5 3.11 0.14 5.53
N THR A 6 3.97 0.83 4.80
CA THR A 6 3.63 2.14 4.23
C THR A 6 3.32 2.00 2.75
N VAL A 7 2.16 2.50 2.32
CA VAL A 7 1.79 2.57 0.90
C VAL A 7 2.03 3.99 0.42
N ALA A 8 3.06 4.19 -0.40
CA ALA A 8 3.50 5.52 -0.80
C ALA A 8 3.96 5.60 -2.26
N THR A 9 3.62 6.72 -2.89
CA THR A 9 4.21 7.19 -4.16
C THR A 9 3.92 8.68 -4.28
N MET A 10 4.84 9.42 -4.86
CA MET A 10 4.72 10.88 -5.05
C MET A 10 3.80 11.26 -6.21
N LYS A 11 2.74 10.48 -6.42
CA LYS A 11 1.72 10.78 -7.43
C LYS A 11 0.33 10.51 -6.91
N GLY A 12 -0.58 11.46 -7.18
CA GLY A 12 -2.01 11.25 -6.96
C GLY A 12 -2.60 10.23 -7.95
N GLY A 13 -3.63 9.49 -7.53
CA GLY A 13 -4.35 8.58 -8.40
C GLY A 13 -3.65 7.28 -8.79
N SER A 14 -2.55 6.91 -8.13
CA SER A 14 -1.86 5.61 -8.33
C SER A 14 -2.54 4.42 -7.66
N GLY A 15 -3.62 4.64 -6.92
CA GLY A 15 -4.36 3.58 -6.22
C GLY A 15 -3.90 3.29 -4.79
N LYS A 16 -3.10 4.16 -4.14
CA LYS A 16 -2.61 3.98 -2.77
C LYS A 16 -3.72 3.66 -1.76
N SER A 17 -4.70 4.56 -1.62
CA SER A 17 -5.78 4.41 -0.64
C SER A 17 -6.64 3.18 -0.92
N THR A 18 -6.88 2.86 -2.21
CA THR A 18 -7.59 1.64 -2.61
C THR A 18 -6.80 0.40 -2.21
N LEU A 19 -5.49 0.36 -2.50
CA LEU A 19 -4.62 -0.75 -2.17
C LEU A 19 -4.51 -0.94 -0.65
N ALA A 20 -4.24 0.14 0.09
CA ALA A 20 -4.14 0.13 1.55
C ALA A 20 -5.41 -0.40 2.21
N SER A 21 -6.58 0.09 1.78
CA SER A 21 -7.89 -0.37 2.27
C SER A 21 -8.14 -1.84 1.93
N CYS A 22 -7.84 -2.27 0.71
CA CYS A 22 -8.03 -3.66 0.28
C CYS A 22 -7.16 -4.63 1.06
N LEU A 23 -5.88 -4.31 1.29
CA LEU A 23 -4.96 -5.12 2.09
C LEU A 23 -5.38 -5.15 3.55
N ALA A 24 -5.76 -4.00 4.14
CA ALA A 24 -6.24 -3.94 5.52
C ALA A 24 -7.46 -4.84 5.74
N VAL A 25 -8.46 -4.75 4.87
CA VAL A 25 -9.66 -5.60 4.93
C VAL A 25 -9.30 -7.06 4.71
N HIS A 26 -8.43 -7.38 3.75
CA HIS A 26 -8.01 -8.77 3.51
C HIS A 26 -7.39 -9.39 4.75
N TRP A 27 -6.41 -8.72 5.38
CA TRP A 27 -5.77 -9.22 6.59
C TRP A 27 -6.70 -9.23 7.80
N HIS A 28 -7.63 -8.26 7.90
CA HIS A 28 -8.66 -8.26 8.94
C HIS A 28 -9.54 -9.51 8.85
N LEU A 29 -10.02 -9.86 7.66
CA LEU A 29 -10.80 -11.07 7.40
C LEU A 29 -10.03 -12.37 7.67
N ARG A 30 -8.69 -12.30 7.67
CA ARG A 30 -7.77 -13.39 8.05
C ARG A 30 -7.39 -13.37 9.54
N GLY A 31 -8.04 -12.53 10.36
CA GLY A 31 -7.85 -12.47 11.81
C GLY A 31 -6.60 -11.71 12.28
N ARG A 32 -5.93 -10.93 11.41
CA ARG A 32 -4.74 -10.15 11.79
C ARG A 32 -5.04 -8.81 12.44
N HIS A 33 -6.26 -8.31 12.30
CA HIS A 33 -6.76 -7.04 12.88
C HIS A 33 -5.81 -5.85 12.72
N PRO A 34 -5.46 -5.44 11.49
CA PRO A 34 -4.57 -4.31 11.27
C PRO A 34 -5.23 -2.99 11.68
N THR A 35 -4.39 -2.00 12.04
CA THR A 35 -4.81 -0.60 12.10
C THR A 35 -4.43 0.09 10.80
N LEU A 36 -5.39 0.73 10.14
CA LEU A 36 -5.19 1.51 8.93
C LEU A 36 -5.12 2.99 9.27
N ILE A 37 -4.01 3.65 8.98
CA ILE A 37 -3.80 5.09 9.24
C ILE A 37 -3.99 5.85 7.92
N ASP A 38 -4.95 6.76 7.89
CA ASP A 38 -5.14 7.74 6.82
C ASP A 38 -4.28 8.97 7.12
N ALA A 39 -3.10 9.04 6.49
CA ALA A 39 -2.17 10.16 6.65
C ALA A 39 -2.30 11.19 5.50
N ASP A 40 -3.27 11.00 4.57
CA ASP A 40 -3.53 11.95 3.48
C ASP A 40 -4.55 13.01 3.93
N PRO A 41 -4.23 14.31 3.83
CA PRO A 41 -5.19 15.39 4.10
C PRO A 41 -6.48 15.31 3.27
N GLN A 42 -6.48 14.56 2.17
CA GLN A 42 -7.69 14.28 1.38
C GLN A 42 -8.67 13.35 2.08
N ARG A 43 -8.26 12.63 3.14
CA ARG A 43 -9.10 11.78 3.99
C ARG A 43 -9.89 10.72 3.20
N SER A 44 -9.26 10.14 2.18
CA SER A 44 -9.92 9.18 1.28
C SER A 44 -10.40 7.93 2.01
N ILE A 45 -9.58 7.41 2.92
CA ILE A 45 -9.92 6.22 3.72
C ILE A 45 -10.96 6.55 4.80
N MET A 46 -10.82 7.70 5.46
CA MET A 46 -11.82 8.16 6.44
C MET A 46 -13.21 8.31 5.82
N ARG A 47 -13.29 8.89 4.61
CA ARG A 47 -14.56 8.98 3.87
C ARG A 47 -15.11 7.60 3.51
N LEU A 48 -14.25 6.64 3.23
CA LEU A 48 -14.65 5.27 2.93
C LEU A 48 -15.17 4.57 4.19
N ALA A 49 -14.47 4.71 5.31
CA ALA A 49 -14.85 4.14 6.60
C ALA A 49 -16.16 4.74 7.19
N ALA A 50 -16.51 5.96 6.79
CA ALA A 50 -17.76 6.61 7.21
C ALA A 50 -18.99 6.12 6.43
N ARG A 51 -18.82 5.24 5.42
CA ARG A 51 -19.93 4.69 4.64
C ARG A 51 -20.51 3.43 5.29
N GLU A 52 -21.63 2.94 4.74
CA GLU A 52 -22.44 1.84 5.27
C GLU A 52 -21.66 0.61 5.73
N ARG A 53 -20.69 0.16 4.94
CA ARG A 53 -19.91 -1.05 5.25
C ARG A 53 -18.71 -0.80 6.15
N ALA A 54 -18.34 0.47 6.40
CA ALA A 54 -17.29 0.89 7.32
C ALA A 54 -16.00 0.02 7.23
N LEU A 55 -15.58 -0.34 6.01
CA LEU A 55 -14.45 -1.23 5.73
C LEU A 55 -14.48 -2.56 6.49
N GLY A 56 -15.69 -3.08 6.76
CA GLY A 56 -15.86 -4.37 7.43
C GLY A 56 -15.38 -4.41 8.88
N GLY A 57 -15.27 -3.26 9.54
CA GLY A 57 -14.83 -3.15 10.94
C GLY A 57 -13.32 -3.05 11.12
N VAL A 58 -12.56 -2.80 10.05
CA VAL A 58 -11.13 -2.46 10.17
C VAL A 58 -10.97 -1.20 11.02
N ALA A 59 -10.06 -1.22 12.01
CA ALA A 59 -9.72 -0.04 12.78
C ALA A 59 -9.06 1.01 11.89
N VAL A 60 -9.70 2.18 11.73
CA VAL A 60 -9.19 3.30 10.91
C VAL A 60 -8.91 4.48 11.81
N LEU A 61 -7.72 5.06 11.67
CA LEU A 61 -7.27 6.24 12.38
C LEU A 61 -6.89 7.33 11.37
N GLU A 62 -7.39 8.55 11.59
CA GLU A 62 -6.91 9.73 10.87
C GLU A 62 -5.69 10.31 11.58
N ASP A 63 -4.60 10.46 10.87
CA ASP A 63 -3.44 11.22 11.34
C ASP A 63 -2.69 11.82 10.14
N ALA A 64 -3.23 12.92 9.62
CA ALA A 64 -2.62 13.67 8.52
C ALA A 64 -1.55 14.67 9.02
N THR A 65 -1.08 14.51 10.26
CA THR A 65 -0.07 15.37 10.87
C THR A 65 1.34 14.82 10.64
N GLU A 66 2.35 15.59 11.04
CA GLU A 66 3.75 15.14 11.04
C GLU A 66 4.02 14.03 12.08
N ASP A 67 3.06 13.71 12.94
CA ASP A 67 3.19 12.66 13.97
C ASP A 67 2.68 11.28 13.50
N ALA A 68 2.14 11.15 12.30
CA ALA A 68 1.60 9.88 11.76
C ALA A 68 2.59 8.70 11.90
N SER A 69 3.88 8.95 11.66
CA SER A 69 4.94 7.95 11.83
C SER A 69 5.14 7.53 13.29
N LYS A 70 5.04 8.47 14.24
CA LYS A 70 5.15 8.19 15.69
C LYS A 70 3.91 7.42 16.17
N THR A 71 2.72 7.81 15.69
CA THR A 71 1.46 7.11 15.96
C THR A 71 1.54 5.66 15.47
N ALA A 72 2.04 5.43 14.25
CA ALA A 72 2.24 4.10 13.70
C ALA A 72 3.19 3.25 14.55
N ARG A 73 4.34 3.79 14.95
CA ARG A 73 5.31 3.10 15.82
C ARG A 73 4.72 2.73 17.17
N ARG A 74 3.95 3.63 17.79
CA ARG A 74 3.30 3.38 19.08
C ARG A 74 2.30 2.22 18.98
N ILE A 75 1.49 2.17 17.93
CA ILE A 75 0.51 1.10 17.70
C ILE A 75 1.23 -0.22 17.38
N ALA A 76 2.20 -0.18 16.46
CA ALA A 76 2.98 -1.37 16.11
C ALA A 76 3.74 -1.94 17.30
N GLY A 77 4.26 -1.10 18.20
CA GLY A 77 4.95 -1.52 19.44
C GLY A 77 4.15 -2.48 20.31
N GLY A 78 2.81 -2.48 20.20
CA GLY A 78 1.91 -3.45 20.82
C GLY A 78 1.81 -4.80 20.10
N GLY A 79 2.63 -5.07 19.08
CA GLY A 79 2.60 -6.33 18.31
C GLY A 79 1.60 -6.33 17.16
N SER A 80 1.07 -5.17 16.79
CA SER A 80 0.03 -5.00 15.76
C SER A 80 0.60 -4.75 14.38
N LEU A 81 -0.14 -5.16 13.35
CA LEU A 81 0.07 -4.74 11.97
C LEU A 81 -0.50 -3.33 11.76
N VAL A 82 0.31 -2.42 11.25
CA VAL A 82 -0.11 -1.07 10.90
C VAL A 82 0.08 -0.86 9.41
N ILE A 83 -0.92 -0.28 8.74
CA ILE A 83 -0.85 0.11 7.34
C ILE A 83 -1.03 1.62 7.28
N ILE A 84 -0.12 2.31 6.59
CA ILE A 84 -0.18 3.77 6.43
C ILE A 84 -0.47 4.09 4.97
N ASP A 85 -1.56 4.83 4.71
CA ASP A 85 -1.83 5.49 3.43
C ASP A 85 -1.26 6.91 3.46
N THR A 86 -0.35 7.23 2.54
CA THR A 86 0.35 8.51 2.54
C THR A 86 -0.19 9.48 1.49
N PRO A 87 0.04 10.81 1.68
CA PRO A 87 -0.24 11.79 0.64
C PRO A 87 0.40 11.44 -0.71
N GLY A 88 -0.24 11.85 -1.80
CA GLY A 88 0.26 11.68 -3.16
C GLY A 88 1.28 12.74 -3.59
N PHE A 89 1.99 13.36 -2.64
CA PHE A 89 2.99 14.40 -2.88
C PHE A 89 4.09 14.37 -1.82
N ARG A 90 5.22 15.04 -2.11
CA ARG A 90 6.32 15.16 -1.15
C ARG A 90 5.91 16.08 -0.01
N SER A 91 5.77 15.53 1.18
CA SER A 91 5.54 16.26 2.42
C SER A 91 6.42 15.69 3.53
N LYS A 92 6.57 16.40 4.62
CA LYS A 92 7.27 15.86 5.78
C LYS A 92 6.60 14.61 6.32
N THR A 93 5.26 14.59 6.38
CA THR A 93 4.48 13.40 6.74
C THR A 93 4.83 12.19 5.87
N THR A 94 4.87 12.37 4.53
CA THR A 94 5.27 11.30 3.61
C THR A 94 6.67 10.79 3.92
N LEU A 95 7.65 11.70 4.09
CA LEU A 95 9.04 11.35 4.38
C LEU A 95 9.18 10.57 5.69
N ASP A 96 8.54 11.05 6.76
CA ASP A 96 8.59 10.42 8.08
C ASP A 96 7.92 9.04 8.07
N CYS A 97 6.83 8.87 7.32
CA CYS A 97 6.18 7.56 7.14
C CYS A 97 7.04 6.58 6.33
N LEU A 98 7.75 7.06 5.29
CA LEU A 98 8.72 6.24 4.54
C LEU A 98 9.86 5.76 5.44
N VAL A 99 10.36 6.63 6.31
CA VAL A 99 11.43 6.29 7.28
C VAL A 99 10.94 5.33 8.36
N ALA A 100 9.68 5.42 8.77
CA ALA A 100 9.12 4.55 9.80
C ALA A 100 8.75 3.14 9.30
N ALA A 101 8.65 2.94 8.00
CA ALA A 101 8.22 1.69 7.39
C ALA A 101 9.20 0.54 7.64
N ASP A 102 8.69 -0.64 8.00
CA ASP A 102 9.40 -1.91 7.90
C ASP A 102 9.31 -2.44 6.46
N PHE A 103 8.17 -2.20 5.82
CA PHE A 103 7.93 -2.54 4.42
C PHE A 103 7.27 -1.37 3.68
N LEU A 104 7.81 -1.02 2.53
CA LEU A 104 7.25 -0.01 1.64
C LEU A 104 6.65 -0.66 0.40
N LEU A 105 5.37 -0.46 0.18
CA LEU A 105 4.67 -0.87 -1.03
C LEU A 105 4.44 0.35 -1.92
N VAL A 106 5.02 0.30 -3.13
CA VAL A 106 5.03 1.44 -4.06
C VAL A 106 4.15 1.13 -5.26
N PRO A 107 2.89 1.60 -5.28
CA PRO A 107 2.01 1.43 -6.42
C PRO A 107 2.45 2.31 -7.60
N VAL A 108 2.59 1.67 -8.76
CA VAL A 108 3.06 2.28 -10.02
C VAL A 108 2.06 1.98 -11.12
N LYS A 109 1.53 3.00 -11.78
CA LYS A 109 0.78 2.79 -13.02
C LYS A 109 1.76 2.48 -14.16
N PRO A 110 1.38 1.64 -15.13
CA PRO A 110 2.23 1.37 -16.29
C PRO A 110 2.23 2.58 -17.24
N SER A 111 2.99 3.60 -16.87
CA SER A 111 3.16 4.85 -17.58
C SER A 111 4.58 5.39 -17.31
N PRO A 112 5.34 5.87 -18.29
CA PRO A 112 6.67 6.45 -18.07
C PRO A 112 6.67 7.54 -17.01
N PHE A 113 5.68 8.44 -17.01
CA PHE A 113 5.58 9.51 -16.02
C PHE A 113 5.35 9.02 -14.57
N ASP A 114 4.75 7.83 -14.41
CA ASP A 114 4.56 7.22 -13.10
C ASP A 114 5.84 6.56 -12.60
N VAL A 115 6.64 6.00 -13.52
CA VAL A 115 7.98 5.45 -13.22
C VAL A 115 8.90 6.55 -12.70
N ASP A 116 8.96 7.70 -13.36
CA ASP A 116 9.77 8.85 -12.91
C ASP A 116 9.41 9.26 -11.48
N ARG A 117 8.10 9.36 -11.17
CA ARG A 117 7.63 9.72 -9.82
C ARG A 117 7.89 8.65 -8.77
N MET A 118 7.89 7.39 -9.18
CA MET A 118 8.31 6.30 -8.31
C MET A 118 9.80 6.38 -8.02
N LEU A 119 10.65 6.64 -9.00
CA LEU A 119 12.09 6.85 -8.81
C LEU A 119 12.36 8.02 -7.87
N ASP A 120 11.64 9.14 -8.01
CA ASP A 120 11.68 10.26 -7.05
C ASP A 120 11.34 9.80 -5.62
N THR A 121 10.34 8.91 -5.47
CA THR A 121 9.98 8.35 -4.15
C THR A 121 11.11 7.51 -3.57
N LEU A 122 11.73 6.66 -4.39
CA LEU A 122 12.78 5.75 -3.96
C LEU A 122 14.12 6.46 -3.68
N SER A 123 14.42 7.57 -4.38
CA SER A 123 15.62 8.36 -4.14
C SER A 123 15.71 8.86 -2.70
N ILE A 124 14.57 9.17 -2.08
CA ILE A 124 14.51 9.62 -0.69
C ILE A 124 14.97 8.53 0.29
N LEU A 125 14.77 7.26 -0.07
CA LEU A 125 15.18 6.14 0.78
C LEU A 125 16.70 5.96 0.84
N THR A 126 17.44 6.53 -0.12
CA THR A 126 18.90 6.48 -0.16
C THR A 126 19.56 7.42 0.85
N ASP A 127 18.86 8.48 1.24
CA ASP A 127 19.39 9.58 2.05
C ASP A 127 19.08 9.43 3.55
N ARG A 128 18.76 8.22 4.01
CA ARG A 128 18.46 7.99 5.45
C ARG A 128 19.72 8.15 6.31
N PRO A 129 19.61 8.89 7.43
CA PRO A 129 20.75 9.11 8.33
C PRO A 129 21.30 7.82 8.97
N ASP A 130 20.45 6.79 9.12
CA ASP A 130 20.82 5.49 9.70
C ASP A 130 21.38 4.49 8.68
N GLY A 131 21.46 4.87 7.40
CA GLY A 131 21.92 4.04 6.30
C GLY A 131 21.05 2.79 6.01
N LYS A 132 19.98 2.59 6.77
CA LYS A 132 19.07 1.45 6.60
C LYS A 132 17.98 1.81 5.60
N ARG A 133 17.79 0.96 4.60
CA ARG A 133 16.65 1.08 3.67
C ARG A 133 15.51 0.19 4.15
N PRO A 134 14.26 0.67 4.18
CA PRO A 134 13.13 -0.22 4.38
C PRO A 134 13.11 -1.23 3.24
N LEU A 135 12.64 -2.43 3.55
CA LEU A 135 12.32 -3.39 2.50
C LEU A 135 11.22 -2.79 1.63
N PHE A 136 11.37 -2.82 0.32
CA PHE A 136 10.34 -2.28 -0.57
C PHE A 136 10.02 -3.21 -1.74
N ARG A 137 8.83 -3.03 -2.29
CA ARG A 137 8.41 -3.65 -3.54
C ARG A 137 7.58 -2.65 -4.35
N CYS A 138 7.83 -2.61 -5.64
CA CYS A 138 6.94 -1.95 -6.60
C CYS A 138 5.78 -2.89 -6.93
N LEU A 139 4.57 -2.34 -7.05
CA LEU A 139 3.37 -3.05 -7.48
C LEU A 139 2.77 -2.33 -8.68
N LEU A 140 2.65 -3.02 -9.81
CA LEU A 140 1.92 -2.45 -10.94
C LEU A 140 0.43 -2.38 -10.61
N THR A 141 -0.15 -1.18 -10.78
CA THR A 141 -1.55 -0.91 -10.49
C THR A 141 -2.28 -0.41 -11.72
N GLN A 142 -3.61 -0.59 -11.74
CA GLN A 142 -4.47 -0.16 -12.85
C GLN A 142 -4.01 -0.73 -14.20
N THR A 143 -3.43 -1.94 -14.17
CA THR A 143 -3.06 -2.67 -15.39
C THR A 143 -4.30 -3.14 -16.13
N THR A 144 -4.18 -3.31 -17.42
CA THR A 144 -5.16 -4.03 -18.24
C THR A 144 -4.60 -5.39 -18.64
N ARG A 145 -5.47 -6.36 -18.81
CA ARG A 145 -5.07 -7.71 -19.21
C ARG A 145 -4.24 -7.65 -20.50
N ASP A 146 -3.15 -8.39 -20.54
CA ASP A 146 -2.24 -8.51 -21.69
C ASP A 146 -1.60 -7.18 -22.14
N SER A 147 -1.56 -6.19 -21.27
CA SER A 147 -1.01 -4.86 -21.54
C SER A 147 0.48 -4.93 -21.92
N VAL A 148 0.80 -4.50 -23.14
CA VAL A 148 2.18 -4.39 -23.62
C VAL A 148 2.98 -3.40 -22.77
N ILE A 149 2.35 -2.26 -22.42
CA ILE A 149 3.02 -1.24 -21.61
C ILE A 149 3.30 -1.73 -20.18
N ALA A 150 2.41 -2.51 -19.58
CA ALA A 150 2.65 -3.08 -18.26
C ALA A 150 3.84 -4.06 -18.28
N LYS A 151 3.93 -4.91 -19.32
CA LYS A 151 5.07 -5.82 -19.50
C LYS A 151 6.39 -5.05 -19.71
N HIS A 152 6.35 -3.99 -20.52
CA HIS A 152 7.51 -3.14 -20.77
C HIS A 152 7.99 -2.45 -19.49
N ILE A 153 7.10 -1.80 -18.75
CA ILE A 153 7.44 -1.13 -17.48
C ILE A 153 7.97 -2.14 -16.46
N ARG A 154 7.38 -3.33 -16.35
CA ARG A 154 7.89 -4.38 -15.47
C ARG A 154 9.34 -4.75 -15.80
N ALA A 155 9.66 -4.92 -17.08
CA ALA A 155 11.01 -5.22 -17.54
C ALA A 155 11.98 -4.05 -17.24
N GLU A 156 11.58 -2.82 -17.54
CA GLU A 156 12.35 -1.61 -17.24
C GLU A 156 12.69 -1.47 -15.75
N LEU A 157 11.71 -1.70 -14.87
CA LEU A 157 11.93 -1.69 -13.43
C LEU A 157 12.90 -2.80 -13.00
N ALA A 158 12.76 -3.99 -13.55
CA ALA A 158 13.64 -5.13 -13.24
C ALA A 158 15.08 -4.86 -13.73
N ASP A 159 15.26 -4.32 -14.93
CA ASP A 159 16.55 -3.93 -15.50
C ASP A 159 17.24 -2.83 -14.68
N ALA A 160 16.45 -1.94 -14.08
CA ALA A 160 16.92 -0.93 -13.13
C ALA A 160 17.24 -1.51 -11.72
N GLY A 161 17.14 -2.83 -11.53
CA GLY A 161 17.39 -3.49 -10.25
C GLY A 161 16.32 -3.22 -9.18
N LEU A 162 15.13 -2.77 -9.58
CA LEU A 162 14.05 -2.47 -8.67
C LEU A 162 13.17 -3.71 -8.45
N PRO A 163 12.93 -4.11 -7.20
CA PRO A 163 12.15 -5.30 -6.91
C PRO A 163 10.65 -5.05 -7.14
N VAL A 164 10.06 -5.78 -8.10
CA VAL A 164 8.65 -5.68 -8.47
C VAL A 164 7.92 -6.95 -8.02
N LEU A 165 6.73 -6.81 -7.41
CA LEU A 165 5.86 -7.95 -7.13
C LEU A 165 5.42 -8.61 -8.43
N GLN A 166 5.29 -9.93 -8.43
CA GLN A 166 4.75 -10.68 -9.60
C GLN A 166 3.28 -10.37 -9.81
N SER A 167 2.56 -10.22 -8.71
CA SER A 167 1.16 -9.80 -8.69
C SER A 167 0.97 -8.39 -9.23
N GLU A 168 -0.23 -8.11 -9.72
CA GLU A 168 -0.66 -6.80 -10.22
C GLU A 168 -2.06 -6.47 -9.71
N MET A 169 -2.34 -5.19 -9.54
CA MET A 169 -3.69 -4.70 -9.27
C MET A 169 -4.30 -4.18 -10.56
N SER A 170 -5.19 -4.95 -11.17
CA SER A 170 -5.79 -4.60 -12.46
C SER A 170 -6.81 -3.45 -12.34
N ASN A 171 -7.04 -2.75 -13.45
CA ASN A 171 -8.12 -1.78 -13.55
C ASN A 171 -9.47 -2.50 -13.64
N ARG A 172 -10.16 -2.61 -12.51
CA ARG A 172 -11.47 -3.29 -12.41
C ARG A 172 -12.52 -2.37 -11.82
N VAL A 173 -13.71 -2.41 -12.39
CA VAL A 173 -14.89 -1.67 -11.88
C VAL A 173 -15.27 -2.11 -10.45
N ALA A 174 -14.92 -3.32 -10.05
CA ALA A 174 -15.20 -3.86 -8.71
C ALA A 174 -14.59 -3.01 -7.58
N TYR A 175 -13.48 -2.32 -7.80
CA TYR A 175 -12.88 -1.43 -6.78
C TYR A 175 -13.73 -0.19 -6.52
N PRO A 176 -14.04 0.66 -7.52
CA PRO A 176 -14.90 1.83 -7.29
C PRO A 176 -16.33 1.44 -6.90
N GLU A 177 -16.90 0.35 -7.43
CA GLU A 177 -18.22 -0.14 -7.03
C GLU A 177 -18.28 -0.52 -5.55
N ALA A 178 -17.30 -1.29 -5.05
CA ALA A 178 -17.22 -1.60 -3.62
C ALA A 178 -17.06 -0.34 -2.76
N ALA A 179 -16.27 0.62 -3.22
CA ALA A 179 -16.05 1.88 -2.52
C ALA A 179 -17.32 2.73 -2.38
N LEU A 180 -18.33 2.59 -3.25
CA LEU A 180 -19.63 3.26 -3.09
C LEU A 180 -20.31 2.92 -1.76
N TRP A 181 -20.04 1.72 -1.26
CA TRP A 181 -20.64 1.19 -0.02
C TRP A 181 -19.70 1.25 1.19
N GLY A 182 -18.52 1.85 1.05
CA GLY A 182 -17.49 1.80 2.11
C GLY A 182 -16.90 0.40 2.29
N ALA A 183 -16.82 -0.36 1.20
CA ALA A 183 -16.32 -1.73 1.18
C ALA A 183 -15.12 -1.88 0.25
N THR A 184 -14.53 -3.06 0.27
CA THR A 184 -13.56 -3.53 -0.71
C THR A 184 -14.13 -4.75 -1.46
N PRO A 185 -13.56 -5.14 -2.60
CA PRO A 185 -14.02 -6.32 -3.32
C PRO A 185 -14.08 -7.58 -2.45
N SER A 186 -13.19 -7.73 -1.47
CA SER A 186 -13.17 -8.88 -0.56
C SER A 186 -14.42 -8.97 0.34
N LEU A 187 -15.04 -7.83 0.69
CA LEU A 187 -16.27 -7.77 1.45
C LEU A 187 -17.52 -8.01 0.60
N ILE A 188 -17.47 -7.66 -0.69
CA ILE A 188 -18.62 -7.77 -1.60
C ILE A 188 -18.66 -9.16 -2.23
N SER A 189 -17.52 -9.64 -2.72
CA SER A 189 -17.42 -10.91 -3.43
C SER A 189 -16.05 -11.55 -3.21
N TRP A 190 -15.87 -12.24 -2.09
CA TRP A 190 -14.59 -12.82 -1.68
C TRP A 190 -14.00 -13.85 -2.68
N LYS A 191 -14.84 -14.48 -3.51
CA LYS A 191 -14.43 -15.38 -4.61
C LYS A 191 -14.22 -14.66 -5.94
N GLY A 192 -14.54 -13.37 -6.01
CA GLY A 192 -14.43 -12.57 -7.21
C GLY A 192 -12.98 -12.33 -7.66
N PRO A 193 -12.77 -11.99 -8.94
CA PRO A 193 -11.42 -11.80 -9.49
C PRO A 193 -10.61 -10.71 -8.74
N ALA A 194 -11.24 -9.59 -8.38
CA ALA A 194 -10.56 -8.51 -7.65
C ALA A 194 -10.17 -8.93 -6.22
N ALA A 195 -11.02 -9.70 -5.52
CA ALA A 195 -10.69 -10.21 -4.19
C ALA A 195 -9.54 -11.22 -4.23
N LYS A 196 -9.52 -12.09 -5.23
CA LYS A 196 -8.41 -13.04 -5.45
C LYS A 196 -7.11 -12.34 -5.77
N GLU A 197 -7.15 -11.28 -6.58
CA GLU A 197 -6.00 -10.44 -6.92
C GLU A 197 -5.40 -9.81 -5.65
N ILE A 198 -6.23 -9.23 -4.78
CA ILE A 198 -5.77 -8.69 -3.50
C ILE A 198 -5.20 -9.78 -2.59
N ALA A 199 -5.82 -10.97 -2.56
CA ALA A 199 -5.29 -12.09 -1.80
C ALA A 199 -3.88 -12.50 -2.27
N THR A 200 -3.66 -12.60 -3.59
CA THR A 200 -2.35 -12.94 -4.15
C THR A 200 -1.29 -11.86 -3.83
N ILE A 201 -1.66 -10.58 -3.91
CA ILE A 201 -0.77 -9.48 -3.53
C ILE A 201 -0.42 -9.58 -2.03
N ALA A 202 -1.41 -9.82 -1.16
CA ALA A 202 -1.19 -9.95 0.28
C ALA A 202 -0.29 -11.14 0.63
N ASP A 203 -0.52 -12.30 -0.01
CA ASP A 203 0.29 -13.50 0.19
C ASP A 203 1.75 -13.27 -0.25
N GLU A 204 1.97 -12.53 -1.36
CA GLU A 204 3.31 -12.19 -1.84
C GLU A 204 4.02 -11.20 -0.90
N VAL A 205 3.30 -10.22 -0.35
CA VAL A 205 3.83 -9.31 0.68
C VAL A 205 4.20 -10.09 1.95
N ASP A 206 3.34 -11.00 2.40
CA ASP A 206 3.59 -11.82 3.58
C ASP A 206 4.82 -12.74 3.40
N MET A 207 5.03 -13.31 2.20
CA MET A 207 6.23 -14.09 1.89
C MET A 207 7.50 -13.24 1.98
N VAL A 208 7.48 -12.02 1.44
CA VAL A 208 8.64 -11.11 1.47
C VAL A 208 8.97 -10.71 2.90
N LEU A 209 7.96 -10.38 3.72
CA LEU A 209 8.14 -10.05 5.14
C LEU A 209 8.66 -11.24 5.95
N GLY A 210 8.14 -12.45 5.70
CA GLY A 210 8.56 -13.67 6.38
C GLY A 210 10.01 -14.05 6.06
N ALA A 211 10.43 -13.90 4.80
CA ALA A 211 11.82 -14.15 4.40
C ALA A 211 12.82 -13.20 5.08
N GLN A 212 12.46 -11.93 5.26
CA GLN A 212 13.30 -10.97 5.96
C GLN A 212 13.47 -11.33 7.45
N GLN A 213 12.38 -11.75 8.11
CA GLN A 213 12.40 -12.12 9.52
C GLN A 213 13.21 -13.39 9.78
N ALA A 214 13.29 -14.30 8.81
CA ALA A 214 14.10 -15.50 8.90
C ALA A 214 15.62 -15.24 8.68
N ALA A 215 15.95 -14.09 8.08
CA ALA A 215 17.33 -13.70 7.75
C ALA A 215 17.95 -12.72 8.77
N ALA A 216 17.16 -12.18 9.71
CA ALA A 216 17.56 -11.23 10.76
C ALA A 216 17.83 -11.92 12.09
#